data_c3f0978ca54a75ad4b65e2a595aa6383
#
_entry.id   c3f0978ca54a75ad4b65e2a595aa6383
#
_cell.length_a   1.000
_cell.length_b   1.000
_cell.length_c   1.000
_cell.angle_alpha   90.00
_cell.angle_beta   90.00
_cell.angle_gamma   90.00
#
_symmetry.space_group_name_H-M   'P 1'
#
loop_
_entity.id
_entity.type
_entity.pdbx_description
1 polymer ?
#
loop_
_entity_poly.entity_id
_entity_poly.type
_entity_poly.pdbx_seq_one_letter_code
_entity_poly.pdbx_strand_id
1 'polypeptide(L)'
;ALELGIVIPVVRIRDNIQLQPNEYRIKIKGNELARGELLLDHYLAMSPGDDDSIEGIDTIEPSFGLPAKWITEQVKEDAEMYGYTVVDPPSVVSTHLTEIIRANASELLGRQETKQLVDHLRETHSILVEELTPAPLSIGEIQKVLGRLLQENVSVRNLPVIFETMADYSKLTSDTDILTEYVRQALARQITAQHTNGQSTLKVITISGRIEKMLADSIQQTEHGNYLAMDPQDSQNILEAIAKEVERVSFMEQSSILLC
;
A
#
# COMPACT_ATOMS: atom_id res chain seq x y z
N ALA A 1 4.56 9.09 0.32
CA ALA A 1 3.74 9.88 1.25
C ALA A 1 2.77 10.79 0.52
N LEU A 2 3.26 11.66 -0.34
CA LEU A 2 2.40 12.59 -1.10
C LEU A 2 1.32 11.88 -1.93
N GLU A 3 1.64 10.76 -2.54
CA GLU A 3 0.69 9.98 -3.35
C GLU A 3 -0.44 9.38 -2.52
N LEU A 4 -0.13 8.87 -1.32
CA LEU A 4 -1.12 8.26 -0.42
C LEU A 4 -1.86 9.30 0.43
N GLY A 5 -1.36 10.53 0.54
CA GLY A 5 -1.98 11.60 1.34
C GLY A 5 -1.75 11.48 2.84
N ILE A 6 -0.69 10.78 3.27
CA ILE A 6 -0.35 10.63 4.69
C ILE A 6 0.77 11.58 5.13
N VAL A 7 0.75 11.93 6.40
CA VAL A 7 1.88 12.58 7.07
C VAL A 7 2.85 11.50 7.52
N ILE A 8 4.11 11.59 7.07
CA ILE A 8 5.15 10.66 7.50
C ILE A 8 5.73 11.13 8.82
N PRO A 9 5.85 10.24 9.83
CA PRO A 9 6.61 10.52 11.03
C PRO A 9 8.07 10.90 10.71
N VAL A 10 8.72 11.62 11.60
CA VAL A 10 10.12 12.04 11.42
C VAL A 10 11.01 10.81 11.25
N VAL A 11 11.70 10.74 10.11
CA VAL A 11 12.71 9.70 9.84
C VAL A 11 13.97 10.04 10.64
N ARG A 12 14.46 9.07 11.41
CA ARG A 12 15.70 9.19 12.19
C ARG A 12 16.75 8.26 11.64
N ILE A 13 17.88 8.81 11.25
CA ILE A 13 19.06 8.05 10.84
C ILE A 13 20.01 7.94 12.03
N ARG A 14 20.51 6.76 12.30
CA ARG A 14 21.44 6.47 13.40
C ARG A 14 22.50 5.49 12.95
N ASP A 15 23.73 5.73 13.32
CA ASP A 15 24.83 4.77 13.15
C ASP A 15 24.60 3.55 14.04
N ASN A 16 24.94 2.38 13.51
CA ASN A 16 24.86 1.13 14.23
C ASN A 16 26.11 0.26 13.95
N ILE A 17 27.01 0.20 14.92
CA ILE A 17 28.25 -0.55 14.83
C ILE A 17 28.09 -2.08 14.74
N GLN A 18 26.87 -2.59 14.94
CA GLN A 18 26.57 -4.02 14.82
C GLN A 18 26.25 -4.43 13.38
N LEU A 19 26.07 -3.47 12.47
CA LEU A 19 25.84 -3.74 11.07
C LEU A 19 27.14 -4.10 10.37
N GLN A 20 27.04 -4.91 9.32
CA GLN A 20 28.16 -5.11 8.41
C GLN A 20 28.48 -3.79 7.67
N PRO A 21 29.72 -3.62 7.20
CA PRO A 21 30.04 -2.50 6.33
C PRO A 21 29.03 -2.43 5.16
N ASN A 22 28.54 -1.22 4.85
CA ASN A 22 27.59 -0.96 3.77
C ASN A 22 26.16 -1.50 3.99
N GLU A 23 25.88 -2.19 5.10
CA GLU A 23 24.52 -2.63 5.46
C GLU A 23 23.70 -1.47 6.03
N TYR A 24 22.42 -1.39 5.66
CA TYR A 24 21.44 -0.54 6.31
C TYR A 24 20.19 -1.34 6.68
N ARG A 25 19.44 -0.83 7.67
CA ARG A 25 18.18 -1.43 8.13
C ARG A 25 17.10 -0.36 8.27
N ILE A 26 15.89 -0.70 7.85
CA ILE A 26 14.71 0.14 7.99
C ILE A 26 13.85 -0.45 9.10
N LYS A 27 13.51 0.41 10.08
CA LYS A 27 12.68 0.03 11.23
C LYS A 27 11.47 0.93 11.36
N ILE A 28 10.31 0.34 11.65
CA ILE A 28 9.10 1.07 12.04
C ILE A 28 8.76 0.65 13.46
N LYS A 29 8.56 1.63 14.35
CA LYS A 29 8.26 1.41 15.78
C LYS A 29 9.23 0.45 16.49
N GLY A 30 10.50 0.45 16.06
CA GLY A 30 11.56 -0.40 16.61
C GLY A 30 11.69 -1.77 15.94
N ASN A 31 10.70 -2.22 15.17
CA ASN A 31 10.74 -3.49 14.44
C ASN A 31 11.48 -3.33 13.12
N GLU A 32 12.42 -4.24 12.83
CA GLU A 32 13.09 -4.31 11.54
C GLU A 32 12.13 -4.86 10.48
N LEU A 33 11.88 -4.08 9.45
CA LEU A 33 11.02 -4.46 8.32
C LEU A 33 11.79 -4.73 7.05
N ALA A 34 12.95 -4.12 6.91
CA ALA A 34 13.77 -4.31 5.73
C ALA A 34 15.25 -4.05 6.03
N ARG A 35 16.09 -4.62 5.17
CA ARG A 35 17.55 -4.39 5.16
C ARG A 35 18.04 -4.34 3.73
N GLY A 36 19.21 -3.78 3.52
CA GLY A 36 19.90 -3.80 2.24
C GLY A 36 21.37 -3.51 2.42
N GLU A 37 22.11 -3.67 1.34
CA GLU A 37 23.51 -3.35 1.25
C GLU A 37 23.74 -2.34 0.12
N LEU A 38 24.67 -1.41 0.31
CA LEU A 38 25.00 -0.39 -0.68
C LEU A 38 26.49 -0.42 -0.96
N LEU A 39 26.88 -0.38 -2.22
CA LEU A 39 28.24 -0.11 -2.62
C LEU A 39 28.35 1.36 -3.03
N LEU A 40 28.92 2.19 -2.13
CA LEU A 40 28.89 3.66 -2.28
C LEU A 40 29.63 4.19 -3.51
N ASP A 41 30.66 3.46 -3.98
CA ASP A 41 31.45 3.82 -5.17
C ASP A 41 30.94 3.12 -6.45
N HIS A 42 29.72 2.58 -6.41
CA HIS A 42 29.11 1.84 -7.52
C HIS A 42 27.71 2.39 -7.82
N TYR A 43 27.16 1.96 -8.95
CA TYR A 43 25.77 2.19 -9.36
C TYR A 43 25.02 0.86 -9.41
N LEU A 44 23.75 0.87 -9.08
CA LEU A 44 22.89 -0.30 -9.24
C LEU A 44 22.31 -0.30 -10.65
N ALA A 45 22.59 -1.34 -11.41
CA ALA A 45 22.11 -1.54 -12.77
C ALA A 45 21.07 -2.67 -12.79
N MET A 46 19.89 -2.39 -13.29
CA MET A 46 18.78 -3.34 -13.44
C MET A 46 18.55 -3.59 -14.92
N SER A 47 18.58 -4.88 -15.32
CA SER A 47 18.35 -5.27 -16.71
C SER A 47 16.90 -5.07 -17.12
N PRO A 48 16.62 -4.66 -18.38
CA PRO A 48 15.27 -4.63 -18.93
C PRO A 48 14.69 -6.03 -19.23
N GLY A 49 15.51 -7.08 -19.11
CA GLY A 49 15.14 -8.48 -19.40
C GLY A 49 16.17 -9.43 -18.79
N ASP A 50 16.32 -10.62 -19.38
CA ASP A 50 17.28 -11.65 -18.94
C ASP A 50 18.72 -11.41 -19.46
N ASP A 51 19.04 -10.16 -19.81
CA ASP A 51 20.37 -9.82 -20.32
C ASP A 51 21.38 -9.70 -19.18
N ASP A 52 22.50 -10.43 -19.29
CA ASP A 52 23.60 -10.48 -18.34
C ASP A 52 24.92 -9.98 -18.98
N SER A 53 24.82 -9.10 -19.97
CA SER A 53 25.94 -8.70 -20.82
C SER A 53 26.92 -7.74 -20.17
N ILE A 54 26.56 -7.08 -19.05
CA ILE A 54 27.44 -6.12 -18.39
C ILE A 54 28.26 -6.74 -17.23
N GLU A 55 29.48 -6.26 -17.05
CA GLU A 55 30.35 -6.65 -15.93
C GLU A 55 29.92 -5.96 -14.65
N GLY A 56 29.78 -6.71 -13.55
CA GLY A 56 29.39 -6.16 -12.25
C GLY A 56 29.26 -7.24 -11.17
N ILE A 57 28.96 -6.81 -9.96
CA ILE A 57 28.74 -7.67 -8.80
C ILE A 57 27.25 -7.99 -8.73
N ASP A 58 26.88 -9.26 -8.85
CA ASP A 58 25.50 -9.70 -8.78
C ASP A 58 24.87 -9.36 -7.42
N THR A 59 23.65 -8.86 -7.48
CA THR A 59 22.87 -8.49 -6.30
C THR A 59 21.37 -8.57 -6.61
N ILE A 60 20.57 -8.25 -5.60
CA ILE A 60 19.12 -8.12 -5.71
C ILE A 60 18.74 -6.70 -5.35
N GLU A 61 17.99 -6.03 -6.21
CA GLU A 61 17.41 -4.72 -5.92
C GLU A 61 16.45 -4.83 -4.72
N PRO A 62 16.64 -4.06 -3.64
CA PRO A 62 15.98 -4.32 -2.37
C PRO A 62 14.50 -3.95 -2.32
N SER A 63 14.00 -3.09 -3.23
CA SER A 63 12.61 -2.60 -3.21
C SER A 63 11.64 -3.61 -3.81
N PHE A 64 12.03 -4.24 -4.92
CA PHE A 64 11.16 -5.10 -5.74
C PHE A 64 11.69 -6.53 -5.86
N GLY A 65 12.88 -6.81 -5.32
CA GLY A 65 13.49 -8.14 -5.39
C GLY A 65 13.97 -8.53 -6.79
N LEU A 66 14.24 -7.57 -7.65
CA LEU A 66 14.68 -7.81 -9.02
C LEU A 66 16.18 -8.12 -9.09
N PRO A 67 16.62 -9.02 -10.00
CA PRO A 67 18.03 -9.22 -10.26
C PRO A 67 18.68 -7.91 -10.72
N ALA A 68 19.85 -7.61 -10.15
CA ALA A 68 20.58 -6.39 -10.44
C ALA A 68 22.09 -6.62 -10.29
N LYS A 69 22.90 -5.66 -10.74
CA LYS A 69 24.36 -5.66 -10.57
C LYS A 69 24.83 -4.33 -10.01
N TRP A 70 25.78 -4.38 -9.09
CA TRP A 70 26.58 -3.22 -8.76
C TRP A 70 27.71 -3.06 -9.79
N ILE A 71 27.68 -1.94 -10.52
CA ILE A 71 28.61 -1.60 -11.59
C ILE A 71 29.46 -0.39 -11.22
N THR A 72 30.67 -0.32 -11.77
CA THR A 72 31.51 0.86 -11.61
C THR A 72 31.07 2.01 -12.55
N GLU A 73 31.54 3.23 -12.27
CA GLU A 73 31.30 4.40 -13.13
C GLU A 73 31.72 4.15 -14.59
N GLN A 74 32.77 3.34 -14.81
CA GLN A 74 33.30 3.06 -16.16
C GLN A 74 32.31 2.24 -17.03
N VAL A 75 31.51 1.40 -16.40
CA VAL A 75 30.52 0.53 -17.08
C VAL A 75 29.17 1.23 -17.25
N LYS A 76 28.96 2.36 -16.58
CA LYS A 76 27.66 3.05 -16.52
C LYS A 76 27.11 3.43 -17.88
N GLU A 77 27.93 4.09 -18.73
CA GLU A 77 27.49 4.53 -20.06
C GLU A 77 27.11 3.33 -20.94
N ASP A 78 27.89 2.25 -20.88
CA ASP A 78 27.61 1.03 -21.64
C ASP A 78 26.32 0.37 -21.15
N ALA A 79 26.10 0.30 -19.82
CA ALA A 79 24.88 -0.23 -19.23
C ALA A 79 23.63 0.57 -19.69
N GLU A 80 23.71 1.89 -19.68
CA GLU A 80 22.61 2.76 -20.14
C GLU A 80 22.34 2.56 -21.66
N MET A 81 23.40 2.37 -22.47
CA MET A 81 23.24 2.07 -23.92
C MET A 81 22.59 0.73 -24.17
N TYR A 82 22.83 -0.28 -23.34
CA TYR A 82 22.16 -1.59 -23.39
C TYR A 82 20.75 -1.58 -22.79
N GLY A 83 20.25 -0.41 -22.34
CA GLY A 83 18.91 -0.25 -21.83
C GLY A 83 18.73 -0.61 -20.36
N TYR A 84 19.83 -0.77 -19.59
CA TYR A 84 19.74 -0.95 -18.15
C TYR A 84 19.25 0.34 -17.47
N THR A 85 18.44 0.18 -16.44
CA THR A 85 18.16 1.28 -15.52
C THR A 85 19.26 1.38 -14.49
N VAL A 86 20.02 2.50 -14.50
CA VAL A 86 21.16 2.70 -13.61
C VAL A 86 20.82 3.77 -12.57
N VAL A 87 20.96 3.43 -11.29
CA VAL A 87 20.65 4.31 -10.16
C VAL A 87 21.79 4.39 -9.16
N ASP A 88 21.95 5.54 -8.53
CA ASP A 88 22.92 5.77 -7.49
C ASP A 88 22.49 5.18 -6.13
N PRO A 89 23.42 4.91 -5.20
CA PRO A 89 23.11 4.33 -3.89
C PRO A 89 22.10 5.13 -3.06
N PRO A 90 22.12 6.47 -3.00
CA PRO A 90 21.08 7.26 -2.33
C PRO A 90 19.70 7.03 -2.90
N SER A 91 19.57 6.93 -4.21
CA SER A 91 18.30 6.65 -4.89
C SER A 91 17.79 5.25 -4.58
N VAL A 92 18.67 4.24 -4.47
CA VAL A 92 18.30 2.88 -4.04
C VAL A 92 17.66 2.91 -2.65
N VAL A 93 18.29 3.55 -1.67
CA VAL A 93 17.75 3.66 -0.30
C VAL A 93 16.43 4.43 -0.29
N SER A 94 16.37 5.54 -1.03
CA SER A 94 15.17 6.37 -1.09
C SER A 94 13.98 5.62 -1.66
N THR A 95 14.19 4.83 -2.71
CA THR A 95 13.15 3.97 -3.30
C THR A 95 12.74 2.89 -2.33
N HIS A 96 13.69 2.18 -1.72
CA HIS A 96 13.41 1.13 -0.74
C HIS A 96 12.63 1.68 0.47
N LEU A 97 13.05 2.81 1.02
CA LEU A 97 12.32 3.48 2.10
C LEU A 97 10.89 3.87 1.68
N THR A 98 10.74 4.36 0.45
CA THR A 98 9.42 4.75 -0.08
C THR A 98 8.49 3.55 -0.18
N GLU A 99 8.96 2.41 -0.68
CA GLU A 99 8.16 1.19 -0.78
C GLU A 99 7.81 0.61 0.60
N ILE A 100 8.75 0.63 1.55
CA ILE A 100 8.46 0.22 2.94
C ILE A 100 7.42 1.14 3.59
N ILE A 101 7.50 2.45 3.38
CA ILE A 101 6.48 3.41 3.87
C ILE A 101 5.13 3.13 3.22
N ARG A 102 5.09 2.86 1.92
CA ARG A 102 3.86 2.55 1.19
C ARG A 102 3.20 1.28 1.71
N ALA A 103 3.97 0.21 1.83
CA ALA A 103 3.48 -1.08 2.33
C ALA A 103 2.98 -1.03 3.78
N ASN A 104 3.50 -0.09 4.58
CA ASN A 104 3.16 0.05 6.00
C ASN A 104 2.42 1.36 6.32
N ALA A 105 1.79 1.99 5.31
CA ALA A 105 1.13 3.28 5.47
C ALA A 105 0.04 3.29 6.54
N SER A 106 -0.75 2.22 6.62
CA SER A 106 -1.78 2.04 7.65
C SER A 106 -1.19 1.98 9.06
N GLU A 107 -0.06 1.30 9.25
CA GLU A 107 0.63 1.24 10.55
C GLU A 107 1.24 2.59 10.96
N LEU A 108 1.70 3.35 9.99
CA LEU A 108 2.28 4.68 10.19
C LEU A 108 1.22 5.73 10.52
N LEU A 109 -0.04 5.52 10.14
CA LEU A 109 -1.14 6.41 10.44
C LEU A 109 -1.65 6.15 11.87
N GLY A 110 -0.99 6.75 12.85
CA GLY A 110 -1.44 6.75 14.24
C GLY A 110 -2.50 7.82 14.52
N ARG A 111 -2.93 7.92 15.78
CA ARG A 111 -3.90 8.95 16.22
C ARG A 111 -3.37 10.36 16.04
N GLN A 112 -2.07 10.57 16.28
CA GLN A 112 -1.43 11.87 16.14
C GLN A 112 -1.37 12.31 14.67
N GLU A 113 -0.97 11.43 13.78
CA GLU A 113 -0.94 11.65 12.34
C GLU A 113 -2.34 11.90 11.78
N THR A 114 -3.34 11.12 12.23
CA THR A 114 -4.76 11.34 11.89
C THR A 114 -5.23 12.70 12.37
N LYS A 115 -4.89 13.09 13.60
CA LYS A 115 -5.24 14.41 14.13
C LYS A 115 -4.63 15.54 13.30
N GLN A 116 -3.38 15.39 12.85
CA GLN A 116 -2.73 16.36 11.96
C GLN A 116 -3.45 16.50 10.62
N LEU A 117 -3.91 15.39 10.04
CA LEU A 117 -4.73 15.44 8.81
C LEU A 117 -6.06 16.16 9.03
N VAL A 118 -6.72 15.89 10.15
CA VAL A 118 -7.98 16.55 10.53
C VAL A 118 -7.77 18.06 10.74
N ASP A 119 -6.71 18.45 11.44
CA ASP A 119 -6.40 19.85 11.69
C ASP A 119 -6.05 20.60 10.42
N HIS A 120 -5.31 19.99 9.52
CA HIS A 120 -5.02 20.57 8.21
C HIS A 120 -6.31 20.73 7.36
N LEU A 121 -7.19 19.73 7.37
CA LEU A 121 -8.48 19.83 6.69
C LEU A 121 -9.35 20.94 7.29
N ARG A 122 -9.30 21.15 8.60
CA ARG A 122 -10.05 22.20 9.31
C ARG A 122 -9.70 23.62 8.84
N GLU A 123 -8.47 23.85 8.39
CA GLU A 123 -8.04 25.15 7.88
C GLU A 123 -8.86 25.60 6.65
N THR A 124 -9.32 24.64 5.85
CA THR A 124 -10.06 24.92 4.60
C THR A 124 -11.52 24.47 4.64
N HIS A 125 -11.86 23.49 5.47
CA HIS A 125 -13.17 22.85 5.56
C HIS A 125 -13.62 22.71 7.02
N SER A 126 -13.64 23.82 7.77
CA SER A 126 -13.94 23.81 9.22
C SER A 126 -15.31 23.21 9.53
N ILE A 127 -16.35 23.58 8.75
CA ILE A 127 -17.72 23.11 8.95
C ILE A 127 -17.77 21.58 8.85
N LEU A 128 -17.15 21.01 7.82
CA LEU A 128 -17.13 19.57 7.60
C LEU A 128 -16.46 18.82 8.75
N VAL A 129 -15.36 19.35 9.25
CA VAL A 129 -14.65 18.74 10.41
C VAL A 129 -15.50 18.84 11.68
N GLU A 130 -16.19 19.94 11.90
CA GLU A 130 -17.07 20.15 13.07
C GLU A 130 -18.31 19.24 13.03
N GLU A 131 -18.84 18.95 11.85
CA GLU A 131 -19.95 18.01 11.68
C GLU A 131 -19.56 16.56 11.95
N LEU A 132 -18.29 16.19 11.80
CA LEU A 132 -17.83 14.82 11.91
C LEU A 132 -17.20 14.50 13.27
N THR A 133 -16.35 15.39 13.81
CA THR A 133 -15.54 15.10 15.01
C THR A 133 -15.52 16.26 16.00
N PRO A 134 -15.61 16.02 17.35
CA PRO A 134 -15.46 14.72 18.04
C PRO A 134 -16.68 13.79 17.99
N ALA A 135 -17.81 14.28 17.55
CA ALA A 135 -19.02 13.49 17.39
C ALA A 135 -19.67 13.83 16.04
N PRO A 136 -20.21 12.86 15.31
CA PRO A 136 -20.46 11.46 15.67
C PRO A 136 -19.25 10.53 15.68
N LEU A 137 -18.09 10.90 15.08
CA LEU A 137 -16.91 10.04 15.03
C LEU A 137 -15.73 10.63 15.81
N SER A 138 -15.07 9.80 16.59
CA SER A 138 -13.80 10.11 17.25
C SER A 138 -12.64 10.05 16.25
N ILE A 139 -11.50 10.67 16.60
CA ILE A 139 -10.24 10.54 15.85
C ILE A 139 -9.85 9.07 15.63
N GLY A 140 -10.17 8.19 16.60
CA GLY A 140 -9.88 6.76 16.49
C GLY A 140 -10.72 6.02 15.45
N GLU A 141 -11.97 6.41 15.27
CA GLU A 141 -12.86 5.84 14.24
C GLU A 141 -12.46 6.36 12.86
N ILE A 142 -12.14 7.65 12.74
CA ILE A 142 -11.58 8.23 11.52
C ILE A 142 -10.28 7.51 11.14
N GLN A 143 -9.37 7.30 12.10
CA GLN A 143 -8.13 6.56 11.87
C GLN A 143 -8.38 5.15 11.33
N LYS A 144 -9.39 4.44 11.85
CA LYS A 144 -9.73 3.09 11.37
C LYS A 144 -10.17 3.11 9.91
N VAL A 145 -11.05 4.02 9.52
CA VAL A 145 -11.51 4.15 8.12
C VAL A 145 -10.34 4.48 7.20
N LEU A 146 -9.55 5.51 7.54
CA LEU A 146 -8.38 5.89 6.74
C LEU A 146 -7.34 4.76 6.67
N GLY A 147 -7.11 4.06 7.78
CA GLY A 147 -6.17 2.93 7.87
C GLY A 147 -6.56 1.77 6.96
N ARG A 148 -7.85 1.46 6.85
CA ARG A 148 -8.36 0.43 5.93
C ARG A 148 -8.17 0.79 4.47
N LEU A 149 -8.46 2.02 4.09
CA LEU A 149 -8.19 2.50 2.73
C LEU A 149 -6.70 2.37 2.39
N LEU A 150 -5.82 2.72 3.32
CA LEU A 150 -4.37 2.62 3.12
C LEU A 150 -3.86 1.17 3.05
N GLN A 151 -4.50 0.22 3.76
CA GLN A 151 -4.17 -1.21 3.64
C GLN A 151 -4.37 -1.75 2.23
N GLU A 152 -5.31 -1.15 1.50
CA GLU A 152 -5.61 -1.48 0.10
C GLU A 152 -4.91 -0.55 -0.89
N ASN A 153 -3.94 0.24 -0.43
CA ASN A 153 -3.24 1.25 -1.22
C ASN A 153 -4.16 2.33 -1.83
N VAL A 154 -5.35 2.52 -1.27
CA VAL A 154 -6.25 3.61 -1.67
C VAL A 154 -5.76 4.91 -1.04
N SER A 155 -5.50 5.91 -1.87
CA SER A 155 -5.03 7.22 -1.42
C SER A 155 -6.09 7.96 -0.62
N VAL A 156 -5.70 8.52 0.53
CA VAL A 156 -6.56 9.33 1.39
C VAL A 156 -6.41 10.85 1.13
N ARG A 157 -5.77 11.24 0.02
CA ARG A 157 -5.57 12.67 -0.33
C ARG A 157 -6.85 13.46 -0.44
N ASN A 158 -7.91 12.82 -0.90
CA ASN A 158 -9.21 13.46 -1.06
C ASN A 158 -10.01 13.44 0.25
N LEU A 159 -9.41 13.99 1.31
CA LEU A 159 -10.02 14.09 2.63
C LEU A 159 -11.42 14.73 2.62
N PRO A 160 -11.70 15.80 1.84
CA PRO A 160 -13.04 16.37 1.79
C PRO A 160 -14.12 15.34 1.44
N VAL A 161 -13.95 14.58 0.36
CA VAL A 161 -14.92 13.55 -0.07
C VAL A 161 -15.04 12.43 0.98
N ILE A 162 -13.92 12.01 1.57
CA ILE A 162 -13.91 10.98 2.62
C ILE A 162 -14.70 11.47 3.84
N PHE A 163 -14.48 12.71 4.28
CA PHE A 163 -15.14 13.29 5.45
C PHE A 163 -16.62 13.57 5.21
N GLU A 164 -17.00 14.10 4.03
CA GLU A 164 -18.40 14.28 3.64
C GLU A 164 -19.15 12.96 3.69
N THR A 165 -18.57 11.91 3.09
CA THR A 165 -19.18 10.58 3.11
C THR A 165 -19.34 10.04 4.53
N MET A 166 -18.29 10.16 5.35
CA MET A 166 -18.37 9.74 6.76
C MET A 166 -19.41 10.55 7.53
N ALA A 167 -19.51 11.87 7.33
CA ALA A 167 -20.49 12.72 8.02
C ALA A 167 -21.92 12.35 7.65
N ASP A 168 -22.18 12.06 6.38
CA ASP A 168 -23.50 11.66 5.92
C ASP A 168 -23.95 10.30 6.47
N TYR A 169 -23.06 9.31 6.39
CA TYR A 169 -23.40 7.92 6.75
C TYR A 169 -23.19 7.59 8.22
N SER A 170 -22.41 8.36 8.99
CA SER A 170 -22.28 8.18 10.44
C SER A 170 -23.58 8.39 11.23
N LYS A 171 -24.56 9.04 10.62
CA LYS A 171 -25.92 9.17 11.16
C LYS A 171 -26.72 7.85 11.06
N LEU A 172 -26.30 6.94 10.17
CA LEU A 172 -26.95 5.66 9.91
C LEU A 172 -26.24 4.49 10.59
N THR A 173 -24.92 4.59 10.72
CA THR A 173 -24.10 3.54 11.31
C THR A 173 -22.83 4.12 11.96
N SER A 174 -22.42 3.52 13.08
CA SER A 174 -21.12 3.77 13.71
C SER A 174 -20.09 2.68 13.36
N ASP A 175 -20.49 1.67 12.59
CA ASP A 175 -19.59 0.60 12.16
C ASP A 175 -18.57 1.14 11.14
N THR A 176 -17.30 1.13 11.53
CA THR A 176 -16.21 1.64 10.68
C THR A 176 -15.96 0.79 9.45
N ASP A 177 -16.37 -0.48 9.43
CA ASP A 177 -16.29 -1.35 8.25
C ASP A 177 -17.28 -0.89 7.20
N ILE A 178 -18.52 -0.70 7.61
CA ILE A 178 -19.60 -0.21 6.73
C ILE A 178 -19.29 1.21 6.25
N LEU A 179 -18.80 2.09 7.12
CA LEU A 179 -18.39 3.44 6.73
C LEU A 179 -17.27 3.40 5.69
N THR A 180 -16.32 2.48 5.82
CA THR A 180 -15.24 2.31 4.83
C THR A 180 -15.79 1.94 3.46
N GLU A 181 -16.78 1.07 3.38
CA GLU A 181 -17.41 0.69 2.11
C GLU A 181 -18.14 1.87 1.45
N TYR A 182 -18.86 2.70 2.21
CA TYR A 182 -19.44 3.93 1.65
C TYR A 182 -18.37 4.89 1.13
N VAL A 183 -17.27 5.04 1.85
CA VAL A 183 -16.14 5.86 1.40
C VAL A 183 -15.50 5.27 0.14
N ARG A 184 -15.32 3.94 0.06
CA ARG A 184 -14.83 3.26 -1.16
C ARG A 184 -15.73 3.55 -2.36
N GLN A 185 -17.03 3.48 -2.16
CA GLN A 185 -18.02 3.80 -3.20
C GLN A 185 -17.89 5.26 -3.66
N ALA A 186 -17.74 6.21 -2.74
CA ALA A 186 -17.53 7.61 -3.07
C ALA A 186 -16.19 7.86 -3.82
N LEU A 187 -15.18 7.04 -3.55
CA LEU A 187 -13.89 7.07 -4.20
C LEU A 187 -13.80 6.17 -5.44
N ALA A 188 -14.87 5.56 -5.90
CA ALA A 188 -14.88 4.57 -6.99
C ALA A 188 -14.14 5.03 -8.24
N ARG A 189 -14.32 6.30 -8.65
CA ARG A 189 -13.60 6.88 -9.80
C ARG A 189 -12.08 6.90 -9.60
N GLN A 190 -11.63 7.28 -8.41
CA GLN A 190 -10.21 7.31 -8.04
C GLN A 190 -9.62 5.90 -8.03
N ILE A 191 -10.33 4.94 -7.39
CA ILE A 191 -9.90 3.55 -7.29
C ILE A 191 -9.83 2.92 -8.68
N THR A 192 -10.86 3.10 -9.50
CA THR A 192 -10.87 2.59 -10.88
C THR A 192 -9.71 3.16 -11.70
N ALA A 193 -9.49 4.47 -11.64
CA ALA A 193 -8.40 5.12 -12.38
C ALA A 193 -7.01 4.59 -11.99
N GLN A 194 -6.81 4.22 -10.73
CA GLN A 194 -5.56 3.63 -10.23
C GLN A 194 -5.24 2.28 -10.90
N HIS A 195 -6.26 1.53 -11.31
CA HIS A 195 -6.11 0.17 -11.85
C HIS A 195 -6.26 0.08 -13.37
N THR A 196 -6.78 1.11 -14.03
CA THR A 196 -7.02 1.07 -15.48
C THR A 196 -5.79 1.40 -16.33
N ASN A 197 -4.75 2.01 -15.76
CA ASN A 197 -3.55 2.44 -16.50
C ASN A 197 -3.87 3.16 -17.83
N GLY A 198 -4.97 3.95 -17.85
CA GLY A 198 -5.43 4.66 -19.04
C GLY A 198 -6.23 3.81 -20.04
N GLN A 199 -6.48 2.54 -19.75
CA GLN A 199 -7.34 1.68 -20.58
C GLN A 199 -8.82 1.97 -20.33
N SER A 200 -9.66 1.75 -21.33
CA SER A 200 -11.12 1.95 -21.24
C SER A 200 -11.86 0.81 -20.54
N THR A 201 -11.21 -0.33 -20.36
CA THR A 201 -11.80 -1.55 -19.79
C THR A 201 -10.91 -2.10 -18.69
N LEU A 202 -11.54 -2.55 -17.61
CA LEU A 202 -10.88 -3.22 -16.49
C LEU A 202 -11.34 -4.67 -16.46
N LYS A 203 -10.41 -5.61 -16.50
CA LYS A 203 -10.72 -7.03 -16.30
C LYS A 203 -10.65 -7.35 -14.81
N VAL A 204 -11.66 -8.03 -14.31
CA VAL A 204 -11.79 -8.36 -12.89
C VAL A 204 -12.13 -9.83 -12.71
N ILE A 205 -11.72 -10.39 -11.58
CA ILE A 205 -12.18 -11.68 -11.08
C ILE A 205 -13.43 -11.40 -10.23
N THR A 206 -14.52 -12.10 -10.47
CA THR A 206 -15.74 -11.96 -9.66
C THR A 206 -16.03 -13.23 -8.87
N ILE A 207 -16.66 -13.06 -7.72
CA ILE A 207 -17.14 -14.16 -6.90
C ILE A 207 -18.54 -14.56 -7.40
N SER A 208 -18.84 -15.87 -7.44
CA SER A 208 -20.17 -16.34 -7.85
C SER A 208 -21.20 -15.97 -6.77
N GLY A 209 -22.44 -15.65 -7.17
CA GLY A 209 -23.52 -15.31 -6.23
C GLY A 209 -23.81 -16.40 -5.19
N ARG A 210 -23.44 -17.66 -5.45
CA ARG A 210 -23.51 -18.75 -4.46
C ARG A 210 -22.49 -18.57 -3.35
N ILE A 211 -21.25 -18.19 -3.70
CA ILE A 211 -20.17 -17.94 -2.73
C ILE A 211 -20.47 -16.65 -1.97
N GLU A 212 -20.91 -15.59 -2.65
CA GLU A 212 -21.32 -14.34 -1.99
C GLU A 212 -22.38 -14.59 -0.93
N LYS A 213 -23.41 -15.35 -1.27
CA LYS A 213 -24.47 -15.69 -0.31
C LYS A 213 -23.93 -16.51 0.87
N MET A 214 -23.07 -17.50 0.61
CA MET A 214 -22.45 -18.31 1.66
C MET A 214 -21.59 -17.48 2.61
N LEU A 215 -20.82 -16.52 2.08
CA LEU A 215 -20.04 -15.57 2.87
C LEU A 215 -20.97 -14.67 3.71
N ALA A 216 -21.98 -14.08 3.08
CA ALA A 216 -22.95 -13.21 3.77
C ALA A 216 -23.69 -13.94 4.91
N ASP A 217 -24.16 -15.17 4.68
CA ASP A 217 -24.82 -16.00 5.68
C ASP A 217 -23.88 -16.43 6.82
N SER A 218 -22.56 -16.39 6.60
CA SER A 218 -21.54 -16.76 7.59
C SER A 218 -21.02 -15.57 8.41
N ILE A 219 -21.38 -14.34 8.08
CA ILE A 219 -21.00 -13.16 8.85
C ILE A 219 -21.81 -13.10 10.14
N GLN A 220 -21.12 -13.10 11.28
CA GLN A 220 -21.71 -12.89 12.58
C GLN A 220 -21.31 -11.54 13.15
N GLN A 221 -22.31 -10.79 13.61
CA GLN A 221 -22.11 -9.50 14.26
C GLN A 221 -22.01 -9.71 15.78
N THR A 222 -20.99 -9.11 16.38
CA THR A 222 -20.80 -9.10 17.85
C THR A 222 -20.56 -7.67 18.34
N GLU A 223 -20.60 -7.50 19.66
CA GLU A 223 -20.24 -6.22 20.30
C GLU A 223 -18.78 -5.81 20.02
N HIS A 224 -17.93 -6.73 19.60
CA HIS A 224 -16.51 -6.49 19.28
C HIS A 224 -16.21 -6.36 17.79
N GLY A 225 -17.23 -6.40 16.93
CA GLY A 225 -17.14 -6.34 15.47
C GLY A 225 -17.70 -7.55 14.75
N ASN A 226 -17.55 -7.56 13.44
CA ASN A 226 -18.00 -8.64 12.58
C ASN A 226 -16.89 -9.69 12.43
N TYR A 227 -17.27 -10.97 12.42
CA TYR A 227 -16.36 -12.07 12.10
C TYR A 227 -17.02 -13.10 11.20
N LEU A 228 -16.22 -13.80 10.42
CA LEU A 228 -16.68 -14.83 9.50
C LEU A 228 -16.71 -16.19 10.25
N ALA A 229 -17.91 -16.71 10.49
CA ALA A 229 -18.13 -18.04 11.12
C ALA A 229 -18.44 -19.07 10.02
N MET A 230 -17.40 -19.49 9.30
CA MET A 230 -17.49 -20.44 8.21
C MET A 230 -16.75 -21.73 8.55
N ASP A 231 -17.18 -22.85 7.96
CA ASP A 231 -16.42 -24.10 8.05
C ASP A 231 -15.00 -23.89 7.49
N PRO A 232 -13.95 -24.33 8.20
CA PRO A 232 -12.57 -24.16 7.76
C PRO A 232 -12.29 -24.76 6.38
N GLN A 233 -12.93 -25.89 6.03
CA GLN A 233 -12.75 -26.54 4.73
C GLN A 233 -13.37 -25.68 3.61
N ASP A 234 -14.55 -25.11 3.83
CA ASP A 234 -15.18 -24.22 2.85
C ASP A 234 -14.38 -22.95 2.65
N SER A 235 -13.85 -22.37 3.74
CA SER A 235 -12.96 -21.21 3.69
C SER A 235 -11.70 -21.51 2.87
N GLN A 236 -11.06 -22.66 3.11
CA GLN A 236 -9.88 -23.07 2.37
C GLN A 236 -10.18 -23.31 0.89
N ASN A 237 -11.27 -23.99 0.56
CA ASN A 237 -11.69 -24.22 -0.83
C ASN A 237 -11.92 -22.91 -1.61
N ILE A 238 -12.51 -21.91 -0.96
CA ILE A 238 -12.71 -20.57 -1.57
C ILE A 238 -11.37 -19.89 -1.83
N LEU A 239 -10.46 -19.89 -0.84
CA LEU A 239 -9.15 -19.27 -0.97
C LEU A 239 -8.31 -19.94 -2.06
N GLU A 240 -8.32 -21.27 -2.15
CA GLU A 240 -7.63 -22.01 -3.20
C GLU A 240 -8.20 -21.72 -4.59
N ALA A 241 -9.52 -21.59 -4.70
CA ALA A 241 -10.17 -21.23 -5.97
C ALA A 241 -9.79 -19.80 -6.41
N ILE A 242 -9.75 -18.85 -5.48
CA ILE A 242 -9.30 -17.47 -5.76
C ILE A 242 -7.82 -17.47 -6.16
N ALA A 243 -6.95 -18.15 -5.43
CA ALA A 243 -5.53 -18.23 -5.73
C ALA A 243 -5.27 -18.78 -7.14
N LYS A 244 -5.97 -19.84 -7.51
CA LYS A 244 -5.88 -20.45 -8.85
C LYS A 244 -6.30 -19.50 -9.97
N GLU A 245 -7.36 -18.71 -9.77
CA GLU A 245 -7.80 -17.72 -10.76
C GLU A 245 -6.82 -16.55 -10.83
N VAL A 246 -6.26 -16.10 -9.70
CA VAL A 246 -5.23 -15.07 -9.65
C VAL A 246 -3.98 -15.52 -10.43
N GLU A 247 -3.50 -16.73 -10.21
CA GLU A 247 -2.38 -17.31 -10.98
C GLU A 247 -2.69 -17.34 -12.47
N ARG A 248 -3.88 -17.82 -12.86
CA ARG A 248 -4.30 -17.90 -14.26
C ARG A 248 -4.30 -16.54 -14.96
N VAL A 249 -4.77 -15.49 -14.27
CA VAL A 249 -4.81 -14.12 -14.81
C VAL A 249 -3.40 -13.52 -14.85
N SER A 250 -2.56 -13.79 -13.86
CA SER A 250 -1.17 -13.31 -13.82
C SER A 250 -0.31 -13.86 -14.97
N PHE A 251 -0.51 -15.11 -15.36
CA PHE A 251 0.14 -15.69 -16.56
C PHE A 251 -0.24 -14.98 -17.87
N MET A 252 -1.32 -14.20 -17.89
CA MET A 252 -1.76 -13.42 -19.04
C MET A 252 -1.24 -11.97 -19.01
N GLU A 253 -0.23 -11.67 -18.20
CA GLU A 253 0.34 -10.32 -17.98
C GLU A 253 -0.72 -9.25 -17.61
N GLN A 254 -1.76 -9.65 -16.89
CA GLN A 254 -2.85 -8.78 -16.49
C GLN A 254 -2.87 -8.59 -14.97
N SER A 255 -3.24 -7.38 -14.55
CA SER A 255 -3.45 -7.10 -13.12
C SER A 255 -4.61 -7.94 -12.59
N SER A 256 -4.36 -8.67 -11.50
CA SER A 256 -5.38 -9.51 -10.85
C SER A 256 -6.17 -8.66 -9.86
N ILE A 257 -7.39 -8.28 -10.23
CA ILE A 257 -8.30 -7.49 -9.40
C ILE A 257 -9.49 -8.35 -9.04
N LEU A 258 -9.70 -8.59 -7.75
CA LEU A 258 -10.87 -9.26 -7.22
C LEU A 258 -11.95 -8.22 -6.89
N LEU A 259 -13.11 -8.37 -7.50
CA LEU A 259 -14.30 -7.58 -7.22
C LEU A 259 -15.23 -8.37 -6.31
N CYS A 260 -15.47 -7.84 -5.11
CA CYS A 260 -16.34 -8.40 -4.09
C CYS A 260 -17.52 -7.45 -3.82
#